data_509c1cf65a9b1a5dec1bdbe8aab5fbd5
#
_entry.id   509c1cf65a9b1a5dec1bdbe8aab5fbd5
#
_cell.length_a   1.000
_cell.length_b   1.000
_cell.length_c   1.000
_cell.angle_alpha   90.00
_cell.angle_beta   90.00
_cell.angle_gamma   90.00
#
_symmetry.space_group_name_H-M   'P 1'
#
loop_
_entity.id
_entity.type
_entity.pdbx_description
1 polymer ?
#
loop_
_entity_poly.entity_id
_entity_poly.type
_entity_poly.pdbx_seq_one_letter_code
_entity_poly.pdbx_strand_id
1 'polypeptide(L)'
;MQKACEINPSTMAAIIGLDDKIVEEVCDSIDEVVVAANYNCPGQLVISGSHKGIEEACEILKEKGARRALVLPVGGAFHSPLMEPARTELEAAIEDASFSQPKCPVYQNVSTKGETNPDEIKANLIAQLTAPVKWTQSVQNMIKMAQVFYRSRSRTCASRHGG
;
A
#
# COMPACT_ATOMS: atom_id res chain seq x y z
N MET A 1 -4.20 5.65 -16.20
CA MET A 1 -3.24 6.30 -15.27
C MET A 1 -2.58 7.54 -15.91
N GLN A 2 -2.02 7.48 -17.13
CA GLN A 2 -1.40 8.66 -17.77
C GLN A 2 -2.33 9.88 -17.81
N LYS A 3 -3.57 9.74 -18.30
CA LYS A 3 -4.57 10.82 -18.30
C LYS A 3 -4.83 11.44 -16.93
N ALA A 4 -4.85 10.64 -15.87
CA ALA A 4 -5.04 11.15 -14.50
C ALA A 4 -3.86 12.01 -14.03
N CYS A 5 -2.63 11.63 -14.43
CA CYS A 5 -1.43 12.43 -14.16
C CYS A 5 -1.41 13.75 -14.94
N GLU A 6 -1.96 13.76 -16.15
CA GLU A 6 -2.09 14.99 -16.98
C GLU A 6 -3.14 15.96 -16.41
N ILE A 7 -4.22 15.43 -15.82
CA ILE A 7 -5.28 16.22 -15.18
C ILE A 7 -4.80 16.80 -13.85
N ASN A 8 -4.09 15.99 -13.06
CA ASN A 8 -3.61 16.33 -11.72
C ASN A 8 -2.07 16.26 -11.67
N PRO A 9 -1.34 17.34 -12.06
CA PRO A 9 0.11 17.39 -11.94
C PRO A 9 0.55 17.12 -10.51
N SER A 10 1.30 16.04 -10.31
CA SER A 10 1.59 15.52 -8.97
C SER A 10 2.82 14.63 -8.98
N THR A 11 3.33 14.26 -7.82
CA THR A 11 4.54 13.46 -7.67
C THR A 11 4.53 12.62 -6.41
N MET A 12 5.64 11.95 -6.14
CA MET A 12 5.86 11.13 -4.95
C MET A 12 7.23 11.40 -4.35
N ALA A 13 7.40 11.12 -3.06
CA ALA A 13 8.72 11.18 -2.42
C ALA A 13 8.95 9.97 -1.50
N ALA A 14 10.20 9.48 -1.49
CA ALA A 14 10.62 8.41 -0.59
C ALA A 14 11.18 9.02 0.71
N ILE A 15 10.60 8.61 1.84
CA ILE A 15 10.98 9.01 3.19
C ILE A 15 11.68 7.84 3.87
N ILE A 16 12.90 8.08 4.36
CA ILE A 16 13.74 7.03 4.94
C ILE A 16 14.20 7.44 6.34
N GLY A 17 14.04 6.52 7.29
CA GLY A 17 14.61 6.64 8.63
C GLY A 17 13.69 7.28 9.66
N LEU A 18 12.39 7.41 9.37
CA LEU A 18 11.35 7.82 10.32
C LEU A 18 10.37 6.68 10.58
N ASP A 19 9.67 6.77 11.69
CA ASP A 19 8.51 5.94 11.99
C ASP A 19 7.33 6.32 11.11
N ASP A 20 6.56 5.32 10.67
CA ASP A 20 5.42 5.51 9.77
C ASP A 20 4.40 6.52 10.34
N LYS A 21 4.16 6.51 11.65
CA LYS A 21 3.23 7.44 12.31
C LYS A 21 3.65 8.90 12.17
N ILE A 22 4.95 9.19 12.31
CA ILE A 22 5.46 10.56 12.17
C ILE A 22 5.23 11.05 10.75
N VAL A 23 5.41 10.17 9.76
CA VAL A 23 5.17 10.52 8.36
C VAL A 23 3.68 10.75 8.10
N GLU A 24 2.81 9.88 8.63
CA GLU A 24 1.34 10.03 8.54
C GLU A 24 0.87 11.35 9.16
N GLU A 25 1.32 11.66 10.39
CA GLU A 25 0.98 12.91 11.09
C GLU A 25 1.39 14.16 10.30
N VAL A 26 2.54 14.12 9.61
CA VAL A 26 2.98 15.23 8.74
C VAL A 26 2.09 15.33 7.50
N CYS A 27 1.78 14.21 6.85
CA CYS A 27 0.85 14.22 5.71
C CYS A 27 -0.51 14.82 6.10
N ASP A 28 -1.05 14.45 7.26
CA ASP A 28 -2.35 14.92 7.76
C ASP A 28 -2.32 16.41 8.19
N SER A 29 -1.14 16.97 8.48
CA SER A 29 -0.96 18.37 8.90
C SER A 29 -0.87 19.37 7.75
N ILE A 30 -0.74 18.91 6.52
CA ILE A 30 -0.57 19.73 5.32
C ILE A 30 -1.92 19.97 4.66
N ASP A 31 -2.25 21.21 4.31
CA ASP A 31 -3.51 21.58 3.67
C ASP A 31 -3.64 21.03 2.23
N GLU A 32 -2.51 20.76 1.57
CA GLU A 32 -2.46 20.16 0.23
C GLU A 32 -2.71 18.64 0.29
N VAL A 33 -3.05 18.04 -0.85
CA VAL A 33 -3.21 16.58 -0.93
C VAL A 33 -1.83 15.92 -0.82
N VAL A 34 -1.58 15.31 0.33
CA VAL A 34 -0.41 14.46 0.59
C VAL A 34 -0.85 13.26 1.40
N VAL A 35 -0.49 12.06 0.98
CA VAL A 35 -0.85 10.82 1.68
C VAL A 35 0.33 9.85 1.76
N ALA A 36 0.32 9.00 2.79
CA ALA A 36 1.18 7.84 2.87
C ALA A 36 0.73 6.81 1.82
N ALA A 37 1.55 6.57 0.80
CA ALA A 37 1.18 5.78 -0.37
C ALA A 37 1.76 4.36 -0.38
N ASN A 38 3.04 4.15 -0.01
CA ASN A 38 3.65 2.82 -0.03
C ASN A 38 4.43 2.55 1.26
N TYR A 39 3.96 1.59 2.03
CA TYR A 39 4.65 1.05 3.21
C TYR A 39 5.58 -0.10 2.76
N ASN A 40 6.79 0.24 2.31
CA ASN A 40 7.70 -0.72 1.67
C ASN A 40 8.41 -1.65 2.66
N CYS A 41 8.97 -1.07 3.73
CA CYS A 41 9.52 -1.80 4.87
C CYS A 41 9.62 -0.86 6.09
N PRO A 42 9.85 -1.37 7.30
CA PRO A 42 10.02 -0.51 8.48
C PRO A 42 11.06 0.60 8.24
N GLY A 43 10.66 1.85 8.45
CA GLY A 43 11.50 3.03 8.21
C GLY A 43 11.68 3.43 6.75
N GLN A 44 10.91 2.87 5.83
CA GLN A 44 10.86 3.31 4.43
C GLN A 44 9.41 3.41 3.95
N LEU A 45 8.92 4.63 3.83
CA LEU A 45 7.59 4.95 3.37
C LEU A 45 7.66 5.92 2.18
N VAL A 46 6.79 5.73 1.19
CA VAL A 46 6.64 6.68 0.09
C VAL A 46 5.37 7.48 0.32
N ILE A 47 5.48 8.80 0.20
CA ILE A 47 4.35 9.73 0.21
C ILE A 47 4.00 10.15 -1.21
N SER A 48 2.73 10.48 -1.43
CA SER A 48 2.16 10.79 -2.74
C SER A 48 1.25 12.00 -2.63
N GLY A 49 1.35 12.96 -3.56
CA GLY A 49 0.55 14.17 -3.47
C GLY A 49 0.84 15.23 -4.53
N SER A 50 0.29 16.43 -4.33
CA SER A 50 0.59 17.59 -5.15
C SER A 50 2.08 17.95 -5.08
N HIS A 51 2.63 18.57 -6.12
CA HIS A 51 4.04 19.00 -6.10
C HIS A 51 4.36 19.87 -4.87
N LYS A 52 3.50 20.86 -4.60
CA LYS A 52 3.65 21.78 -3.47
C LYS A 52 3.57 21.04 -2.13
N GLY A 53 2.59 20.15 -1.96
CA GLY A 53 2.43 19.37 -0.73
C GLY A 53 3.61 18.42 -0.49
N ILE A 54 4.14 17.79 -1.54
CA ILE A 54 5.32 16.91 -1.42
C ILE A 54 6.58 17.70 -1.06
N GLU A 55 6.78 18.90 -1.61
CA GLU A 55 7.91 19.77 -1.24
C GLU A 55 7.83 20.16 0.24
N GLU A 56 6.68 20.66 0.69
CA GLU A 56 6.42 21.02 2.08
C GLU A 56 6.60 19.83 3.03
N ALA A 57 6.02 18.66 2.70
CA ALA A 57 6.20 17.44 3.48
C ALA A 57 7.65 17.03 3.61
N CYS A 58 8.42 17.11 2.52
CA CYS A 58 9.84 16.76 2.53
C CYS A 58 10.67 17.67 3.44
N GLU A 59 10.36 18.97 3.51
CA GLU A 59 11.04 19.92 4.40
C GLU A 59 10.73 19.60 5.87
N ILE A 60 9.45 19.49 6.23
CA ILE A 60 9.02 19.16 7.60
C ILE A 60 9.59 17.82 8.06
N LEU A 61 9.55 16.79 7.19
CA LEU A 61 10.07 15.46 7.53
C LEU A 61 11.59 15.43 7.72
N LYS A 62 12.36 16.25 6.98
CA LYS A 62 13.79 16.43 7.21
C LYS A 62 14.05 17.07 8.58
N GLU A 63 13.30 18.11 8.95
CA GLU A 63 13.38 18.75 10.27
C GLU A 63 13.04 17.78 11.42
N LYS A 64 12.10 16.87 11.18
CA LYS A 64 11.73 15.80 12.12
C LYS A 64 12.77 14.65 12.17
N GLY A 65 13.83 14.72 11.39
CA GLY A 65 14.96 13.79 11.43
C GLY A 65 14.93 12.67 10.40
N ALA A 66 14.17 12.82 9.30
CA ALA A 66 14.27 11.88 8.18
C ALA A 66 15.71 11.83 7.66
N ARG A 67 16.27 10.63 7.60
CA ARG A 67 17.60 10.41 7.05
C ARG A 67 17.67 10.79 5.57
N ARG A 68 16.58 10.59 4.83
CA ARG A 68 16.39 11.05 3.45
C ARG A 68 14.92 11.34 3.19
N ALA A 69 14.66 12.42 2.47
CA ALA A 69 13.38 12.73 1.84
C ALA A 69 13.69 13.09 0.37
N LEU A 70 13.38 12.16 -0.55
CA LEU A 70 13.78 12.20 -1.95
C LEU A 70 12.56 12.23 -2.84
N VAL A 71 12.36 13.32 -3.58
CA VAL A 71 11.34 13.38 -4.64
C VAL A 71 11.71 12.37 -5.73
N LEU A 72 10.74 11.57 -6.13
CA LEU A 72 10.92 10.52 -7.13
C LEU A 72 10.68 11.06 -8.54
N PRO A 73 11.42 10.59 -9.57
CA PRO A 73 11.22 11.00 -10.96
C PRO A 73 9.98 10.32 -11.58
N VAL A 74 8.80 10.56 -10.98
CA VAL A 74 7.52 10.01 -11.42
C VAL A 74 6.56 11.14 -11.73
N GLY A 75 5.72 10.95 -12.73
CA GLY A 75 4.80 11.98 -13.25
C GLY A 75 3.40 11.94 -12.63
N GLY A 76 3.21 11.36 -11.43
CA GLY A 76 1.91 11.32 -10.82
C GLY A 76 1.91 10.81 -9.38
N ALA A 77 0.87 11.19 -8.64
CA ALA A 77 0.64 10.78 -7.27
C ALA A 77 -0.13 9.46 -7.21
N PHE A 78 0.58 8.35 -7.48
CA PHE A 78 -0.02 7.02 -7.42
C PHE A 78 -0.45 6.68 -5.99
N HIS A 79 -1.49 5.86 -5.87
CA HIS A 79 -2.06 5.43 -4.58
C HIS A 79 -2.54 6.61 -3.71
N SER A 80 -3.07 7.65 -4.35
CA SER A 80 -3.63 8.84 -3.71
C SER A 80 -5.00 9.18 -4.31
N PRO A 81 -5.80 10.04 -3.67
CA PRO A 81 -7.07 10.53 -4.22
C PRO A 81 -6.93 11.19 -5.60
N LEU A 82 -5.75 11.69 -5.96
CA LEU A 82 -5.50 12.30 -7.28
C LEU A 82 -5.58 11.29 -8.45
N MET A 83 -5.61 9.98 -8.17
CA MET A 83 -5.82 8.91 -9.15
C MET A 83 -7.29 8.55 -9.38
N GLU A 84 -8.24 9.23 -8.75
CA GLU A 84 -9.67 8.94 -8.88
C GLU A 84 -10.17 8.88 -10.33
N PRO A 85 -9.73 9.76 -11.26
CA PRO A 85 -10.13 9.66 -12.68
C PRO A 85 -9.73 8.32 -13.33
N ALA A 86 -8.57 7.76 -12.93
CA ALA A 86 -8.12 6.47 -13.44
C ALA A 86 -8.86 5.30 -12.77
N ARG A 87 -9.28 5.46 -11.49
CA ARG A 87 -10.06 4.45 -10.76
C ARG A 87 -11.40 4.19 -11.44
N THR A 88 -12.10 5.23 -11.82
CA THR A 88 -13.42 5.12 -12.49
C THR A 88 -13.33 4.32 -13.81
N GLU A 89 -12.32 4.60 -14.65
CA GLU A 89 -12.12 3.84 -15.89
C GLU A 89 -11.75 2.37 -15.61
N LEU A 90 -10.91 2.11 -14.60
CA LEU A 90 -10.51 0.76 -14.24
C LEU A 90 -11.66 -0.04 -13.60
N GLU A 91 -12.48 0.60 -12.77
CA GLU A 91 -13.66 0.01 -12.14
C GLU A 91 -14.61 -0.59 -13.19
N ALA A 92 -14.94 0.16 -14.24
CA ALA A 92 -15.78 -0.33 -15.32
C ALA A 92 -15.20 -1.59 -16.00
N ALA A 93 -13.90 -1.62 -16.26
CA ALA A 93 -13.22 -2.77 -16.84
C ALA A 93 -13.17 -3.99 -15.88
N ILE A 94 -13.04 -3.75 -14.58
CA ILE A 94 -13.06 -4.80 -13.57
C ILE A 94 -14.48 -5.35 -13.39
N GLU A 95 -15.51 -4.49 -13.46
CA GLU A 95 -16.91 -4.90 -13.38
C GLU A 95 -17.31 -5.84 -14.52
N ASP A 96 -16.81 -5.61 -15.72
CA ASP A 96 -17.04 -6.46 -16.90
C ASP A 96 -16.23 -7.78 -16.85
N ALA A 97 -15.20 -7.87 -16.03
CA ALA A 97 -14.35 -9.05 -15.94
C ALA A 97 -14.98 -10.16 -15.08
N SER A 98 -14.87 -11.41 -15.56
CA SER A 98 -15.29 -12.57 -14.77
C SER A 98 -14.20 -12.98 -13.78
N PHE A 99 -14.56 -13.03 -12.50
CA PHE A 99 -13.68 -13.50 -11.44
C PHE A 99 -14.10 -14.90 -10.99
N SER A 100 -13.14 -15.80 -10.86
CA SER A 100 -13.36 -17.13 -10.31
C SER A 100 -12.61 -17.30 -8.98
N GLN A 101 -13.06 -18.23 -8.16
CA GLN A 101 -12.40 -18.53 -6.90
C GLN A 101 -10.94 -18.93 -7.12
N PRO A 102 -9.98 -18.28 -6.45
CA PRO A 102 -8.56 -18.59 -6.61
C PRO A 102 -8.22 -19.94 -5.94
N LYS A 103 -7.19 -20.63 -6.48
CA LYS A 103 -6.70 -21.89 -5.92
C LYS A 103 -5.96 -21.74 -4.59
N CYS A 104 -5.53 -20.55 -4.26
CA CYS A 104 -4.85 -20.22 -3.01
C CYS A 104 -5.21 -18.78 -2.59
N PRO A 105 -5.04 -18.42 -1.32
CA PRO A 105 -5.32 -17.07 -0.85
C PRO A 105 -4.48 -16.02 -1.60
N VAL A 106 -5.12 -14.93 -2.03
CA VAL A 106 -4.51 -13.80 -2.70
C VAL A 106 -4.33 -12.65 -1.70
N TYR A 107 -3.08 -12.26 -1.45
CA TYR A 107 -2.79 -11.11 -0.61
C TYR A 107 -2.81 -9.84 -1.47
N GLN A 108 -3.64 -8.88 -1.05
CA GLN A 108 -3.82 -7.63 -1.78
C GLN A 108 -3.38 -6.43 -0.93
N ASN A 109 -2.90 -5.38 -1.59
CA ASN A 109 -2.31 -4.20 -0.95
C ASN A 109 -3.24 -3.50 0.04
N VAL A 110 -4.54 -3.47 -0.23
CA VAL A 110 -5.55 -2.76 0.58
C VAL A 110 -5.88 -3.52 1.86
N SER A 111 -6.22 -4.80 1.72
CA SER A 111 -6.68 -5.64 2.84
C SER A 111 -5.54 -6.21 3.68
N THR A 112 -4.36 -6.40 3.09
CA THR A 112 -3.19 -7.08 3.69
C THR A 112 -3.42 -8.52 4.13
N LYS A 113 -4.58 -9.08 3.87
CA LYS A 113 -5.00 -10.44 4.27
C LYS A 113 -5.07 -11.34 3.05
N GLY A 114 -4.94 -12.66 3.29
CA GLY A 114 -5.19 -13.66 2.27
C GLY A 114 -6.70 -13.80 2.00
N GLU A 115 -7.13 -13.46 0.79
CA GLU A 115 -8.53 -13.48 0.38
C GLU A 115 -8.77 -14.57 -0.64
N THR A 116 -9.92 -15.25 -0.55
CA THR A 116 -10.35 -16.30 -1.49
C THR A 116 -11.73 -16.03 -2.09
N ASN A 117 -12.43 -15.04 -1.58
CA ASN A 117 -13.72 -14.61 -2.14
C ASN A 117 -13.48 -13.74 -3.37
N PRO A 118 -14.00 -14.11 -4.57
CA PRO A 118 -13.83 -13.33 -5.80
C PRO A 118 -14.38 -11.91 -5.71
N ASP A 119 -15.49 -11.70 -5.01
CA ASP A 119 -16.13 -10.38 -4.89
C ASP A 119 -15.27 -9.43 -4.03
N GLU A 120 -14.69 -9.95 -2.93
CA GLU A 120 -13.76 -9.19 -2.09
C GLU A 120 -12.47 -8.87 -2.85
N ILE A 121 -11.94 -9.82 -3.62
CA ILE A 121 -10.77 -9.62 -4.47
C ILE A 121 -11.04 -8.51 -5.49
N LYS A 122 -12.21 -8.54 -6.12
CA LYS A 122 -12.67 -7.54 -7.09
C LYS A 122 -12.76 -6.15 -6.46
N ALA A 123 -13.42 -6.03 -5.31
CA ALA A 123 -13.55 -4.78 -4.57
C ALA A 123 -12.18 -4.20 -4.17
N ASN A 124 -11.25 -5.03 -3.69
CA ASN A 124 -9.90 -4.61 -3.34
C ASN A 124 -9.09 -4.15 -4.57
N LEU A 125 -9.28 -4.75 -5.74
CA LEU A 125 -8.65 -4.32 -6.99
C LEU A 125 -9.12 -2.92 -7.43
N ILE A 126 -10.39 -2.61 -7.25
CA ILE A 126 -10.94 -1.30 -7.52
C ILE A 126 -10.38 -0.26 -6.55
N ALA A 127 -10.36 -0.59 -5.26
CA ALA A 127 -9.93 0.32 -4.21
C ALA A 127 -8.42 0.64 -4.26
N GLN A 128 -7.56 -0.28 -4.71
CA GLN A 128 -6.10 -0.14 -4.58
C GLN A 128 -5.52 1.04 -5.38
N LEU A 129 -6.22 1.58 -6.38
CA LEU A 129 -5.69 2.64 -7.23
C LEU A 129 -5.54 3.96 -6.46
N THR A 130 -6.45 4.19 -5.50
CA THR A 130 -6.48 5.38 -4.63
C THR A 130 -6.12 5.07 -3.18
N ALA A 131 -5.89 3.79 -2.85
CA ALA A 131 -5.54 3.34 -1.51
C ALA A 131 -4.04 2.99 -1.40
N PRO A 132 -3.46 3.06 -0.19
CA PRO A 132 -2.05 2.78 0.02
C PRO A 132 -1.68 1.31 -0.22
N VAL A 133 -0.44 1.11 -0.69
CA VAL A 133 0.20 -0.20 -0.79
C VAL A 133 0.78 -0.57 0.57
N LYS A 134 0.10 -1.43 1.31
CA LYS A 134 0.50 -1.89 2.64
C LYS A 134 1.37 -3.15 2.56
N TRP A 135 2.50 -3.05 1.84
CA TRP A 135 3.38 -4.20 1.59
C TRP A 135 3.99 -4.78 2.87
N THR A 136 4.50 -3.92 3.75
CA THR A 136 5.04 -4.34 5.05
C THR A 136 4.03 -5.16 5.85
N GLN A 137 2.79 -4.69 5.95
CA GLN A 137 1.73 -5.37 6.69
C GLN A 137 1.34 -6.69 6.03
N SER A 138 1.30 -6.74 4.70
CA SER A 138 1.02 -7.97 3.93
C SER A 138 2.08 -9.04 4.20
N VAL A 139 3.36 -8.69 4.13
CA VAL A 139 4.48 -9.60 4.41
C VAL A 139 4.44 -10.08 5.87
N GLN A 140 4.18 -9.19 6.83
CA GLN A 140 4.04 -9.56 8.24
C GLN A 140 2.90 -10.56 8.46
N ASN A 141 1.76 -10.38 7.78
CA ASN A 141 0.63 -11.31 7.86
C ASN A 141 0.96 -12.66 7.22
N MET A 142 1.66 -12.69 6.09
CA MET A 142 2.16 -13.94 5.48
C MET A 142 3.11 -14.70 6.41
N ILE A 143 4.03 -14.00 7.08
CA ILE A 143 4.97 -14.60 8.05
C ILE A 143 4.20 -15.21 9.22
N LYS A 144 3.21 -14.50 9.79
CA LYS A 144 2.36 -15.02 10.87
C LYS A 144 1.63 -16.31 10.44
N MET A 145 1.07 -16.32 9.25
CA MET A 145 0.39 -17.51 8.69
C MET A 145 1.35 -18.68 8.52
N ALA A 146 2.54 -18.45 7.99
CA ALA A 146 3.56 -19.49 7.83
C ALA A 146 3.97 -20.08 9.19
N GLN A 147 4.18 -19.25 10.21
CA GLN A 147 4.52 -19.71 11.58
C GLN A 147 3.43 -20.58 12.19
N VAL A 148 2.14 -20.24 12.00
CA VAL A 148 1.02 -21.05 12.45
C VAL A 148 1.04 -22.43 11.79
N PHE A 149 1.28 -22.46 10.47
CA PHE A 149 1.33 -23.70 9.70
C PHE A 149 2.48 -24.62 10.15
N TYR A 150 3.67 -24.09 10.38
CA TYR A 150 4.81 -24.88 10.89
C TYR A 150 4.56 -25.41 12.29
N ARG A 151 3.99 -24.60 13.20
CA ARG A 151 3.64 -25.04 14.57
C ARG A 151 2.59 -26.15 14.58
N SER A 152 1.60 -26.11 13.71
CA SER A 152 0.57 -27.16 13.62
C SER A 152 1.16 -28.47 13.11
N ARG A 153 2.05 -28.44 12.12
CA ARG A 153 2.72 -29.63 11.60
C ARG A 153 3.66 -30.27 12.61
N SER A 154 4.41 -29.52 13.39
CA SER A 154 5.30 -30.06 14.41
C SER A 154 4.56 -30.78 15.53
N ARG A 155 3.37 -30.34 15.91
CA ARG A 155 2.50 -31.02 16.89
C ARG A 155 1.95 -32.36 16.36
N THR A 156 1.60 -32.43 15.07
CA THR A 156 1.08 -33.66 14.45
C THR A 156 2.18 -34.73 14.28
N CYS A 157 3.43 -34.33 14.12
CA CYS A 157 4.56 -35.26 14.02
C CYS A 157 4.96 -35.87 15.38
N ALA A 158 4.82 -35.10 16.47
CA ALA A 158 5.12 -35.57 17.82
C ALA A 158 4.12 -36.63 18.35
N SER A 159 2.88 -36.60 17.87
CA SER A 159 1.84 -37.56 18.28
C SER A 159 1.88 -38.90 17.57
N ARG A 160 2.73 -39.10 16.56
CA ARG A 160 2.89 -40.35 15.81
C ARG A 160 4.00 -41.27 16.28
N HIS A 161 4.78 -40.89 17.31
CA HIS A 161 5.92 -41.67 17.85
C HIS A 161 5.75 -42.08 19.31
N GLY A 162 4.49 -42.07 19.81
CA GLY A 162 4.15 -42.54 21.14
C GLY A 162 3.07 -43.64 21.05
N GLY A 163 3.47 -44.80 20.58
CA GLY A 163 2.67 -46.00 20.56
C GLY A 163 3.57 -47.23 20.47
#